data_c967932b33e646224ae638aa51d0d1ae
#
_entry.id   c967932b33e646224ae638aa51d0d1ae
#
_cell.length_a   1.000
_cell.length_b   1.000
_cell.length_c   1.000
_cell.angle_alpha   90.00
_cell.angle_beta   90.00
_cell.angle_gamma   90.00
#
_symmetry.space_group_name_H-M   'P 1'
#
loop_
_entity.id
_entity.type
_entity.pdbx_description
1 polymer ?
#
loop_
_entity_poly.entity_id
_entity_poly.type
_entity_poly.pdbx_seq_one_letter_code
_entity_poly.pdbx_strand_id
1 'polypeptide(L)'
;MCRQTSGVNLADWIAVVVIGLAAISGFRRGLLTGALSLAGLVAGALVGARFAPEIVGGASPYVPLVALGGAAIGGMLGQLAGAFIGRSARGLISILPPLRWLDSAGGSALGLCTGLAICWVVGATLLYLPGQTEGRRLAQESRVVSALTQALPPATVMDAVVRIDPFAAIVGPAAGVDPPDPAILQVAAVRVARPSVVRITGFACGLGVEGSGWIVGKELVATNAHVVAGIDRPEVDRRDDQGLDARVVSFDADNDVAILRVPGLRGTPLGMADPERGEPGALLGFPGNGPFRTTPVRMGRAAKVGLRDAYGRFRLGRTVIALRGNVEAGNSGGPVVDSAGRVIATIFGAREGSDDGYAVPNGKVANAVANAGPPLETACVAR
;
A
#
# COMPACT_ATOMS: atom_id res chain seq x y z
N MET A 1 25.69 -10.33 16.55
CA MET A 1 26.34 -11.04 15.43
C MET A 1 25.66 -12.39 15.26
N CYS A 2 24.48 -12.45 14.63
CA CYS A 2 23.83 -13.72 14.28
C CYS A 2 24.43 -14.23 12.97
N ARG A 3 25.01 -15.43 13.02
CA ARG A 3 25.47 -16.16 11.84
C ARG A 3 24.25 -16.42 10.93
N GLN A 4 24.22 -15.76 9.80
CA GLN A 4 23.40 -16.21 8.67
C GLN A 4 23.90 -17.61 8.27
N THR A 5 23.09 -18.61 8.53
CA THR A 5 23.29 -19.95 7.96
C THR A 5 23.05 -19.84 6.46
N SER A 6 24.15 -19.91 5.71
CA SER A 6 24.20 -19.77 4.24
C SER A 6 23.69 -21.04 3.50
N GLY A 7 22.52 -21.52 3.85
CA GLY A 7 21.88 -22.64 3.18
C GLY A 7 20.79 -22.16 2.20
N VAL A 8 20.70 -22.82 1.04
CA VAL A 8 19.54 -22.72 0.14
C VAL A 8 18.34 -23.31 0.91
N ASN A 9 17.26 -22.55 1.07
CA ASN A 9 16.08 -23.01 1.80
C ASN A 9 15.05 -23.69 0.86
N LEU A 10 13.97 -24.23 1.43
CA LEU A 10 12.91 -24.89 0.66
C LEU A 10 12.26 -23.92 -0.35
N ALA A 11 12.09 -22.64 0.00
CA ALA A 11 11.51 -21.66 -0.91
C ALA A 11 12.41 -21.36 -2.12
N ASP A 12 13.73 -21.39 -1.95
CA ASP A 12 14.67 -21.26 -3.07
C ASP A 12 14.57 -22.44 -4.05
N TRP A 13 14.44 -23.68 -3.54
CA TRP A 13 14.24 -24.86 -4.39
C TRP A 13 12.92 -24.81 -5.14
N ILE A 14 11.83 -24.43 -4.47
CA ILE A 14 10.52 -24.22 -5.11
C ILE A 14 10.64 -23.16 -6.21
N ALA A 15 11.28 -22.04 -5.94
CA ALA A 15 11.48 -20.98 -6.93
C ALA A 15 12.26 -21.47 -8.15
N VAL A 16 13.38 -22.18 -7.96
CA VAL A 16 14.17 -22.76 -9.05
C VAL A 16 13.35 -23.73 -9.91
N VAL A 17 12.56 -24.59 -9.27
CA VAL A 17 11.67 -25.53 -9.98
C VAL A 17 10.60 -24.78 -10.78
N VAL A 18 9.93 -23.80 -10.19
CA VAL A 18 8.90 -22.98 -10.87
C VAL A 18 9.49 -22.23 -12.06
N ILE A 19 10.62 -21.56 -11.88
CA ILE A 19 11.32 -20.83 -12.94
C ILE A 19 11.76 -21.79 -14.06
N GLY A 20 12.33 -22.94 -13.71
CA GLY A 20 12.78 -23.95 -14.67
C GLY A 20 11.62 -24.53 -15.49
N LEU A 21 10.52 -24.90 -14.83
CA LEU A 21 9.31 -25.40 -15.51
C LEU A 21 8.69 -24.33 -16.42
N ALA A 22 8.65 -23.07 -15.98
CA ALA A 22 8.15 -21.97 -16.78
C ALA A 22 9.03 -21.73 -18.03
N ALA A 23 10.35 -21.77 -17.89
CA ALA A 23 11.29 -21.64 -19.01
C ALA A 23 11.16 -22.79 -20.02
N ILE A 24 11.07 -24.05 -19.56
CA ILE A 24 10.86 -25.24 -20.41
C ILE A 24 9.51 -25.15 -21.14
N SER A 25 8.46 -24.77 -20.42
CA SER A 25 7.12 -24.56 -21.00
C SER A 25 7.14 -23.47 -22.07
N GLY A 26 7.83 -22.36 -21.79
CA GLY A 26 8.01 -21.25 -22.74
C GLY A 26 8.76 -21.69 -24.01
N PHE A 27 9.85 -22.46 -23.85
CA PHE A 27 10.59 -23.03 -24.99
C PHE A 27 9.70 -23.90 -25.90
N ARG A 28 8.87 -24.72 -25.29
CA ARG A 28 7.93 -25.59 -26.03
C ARG A 28 6.84 -24.81 -26.75
N ARG A 29 6.30 -23.77 -26.11
CA ARG A 29 5.20 -22.93 -26.66
C ARG A 29 5.70 -21.94 -27.72
N GLY A 30 6.93 -21.44 -27.60
CA GLY A 30 7.50 -20.38 -28.41
C GLY A 30 7.09 -18.99 -27.95
N LEU A 31 7.84 -17.98 -28.40
CA LEU A 31 7.64 -16.58 -28.05
C LEU A 31 6.28 -16.06 -28.53
N LEU A 32 5.94 -16.32 -29.78
CA LEU A 32 4.71 -15.81 -30.39
C LEU A 32 3.46 -16.31 -29.68
N THR A 33 3.41 -17.65 -29.43
CA THR A 33 2.30 -18.25 -28.69
C THR A 33 2.26 -17.79 -27.24
N GLY A 34 3.42 -17.69 -26.59
CA GLY A 34 3.54 -17.21 -25.20
C GLY A 34 3.08 -15.76 -25.05
N ALA A 35 3.56 -14.87 -25.92
CA ALA A 35 3.21 -13.44 -25.89
C ALA A 35 1.73 -13.20 -26.17
N LEU A 36 1.15 -13.85 -27.16
CA LEU A 36 -0.29 -13.74 -27.47
C LEU A 36 -1.17 -14.34 -26.36
N SER A 37 -0.73 -15.44 -25.75
CA SER A 37 -1.40 -16.05 -24.61
C SER A 37 -1.38 -15.13 -23.37
N LEU A 38 -0.25 -14.48 -23.10
CA LEU A 38 -0.13 -13.52 -21.98
C LEU A 38 -0.95 -12.25 -22.25
N ALA A 39 -0.88 -11.72 -23.46
CA ALA A 39 -1.69 -10.56 -23.84
C ALA A 39 -3.20 -10.87 -23.73
N GLY A 40 -3.62 -12.05 -24.17
CA GLY A 40 -4.99 -12.53 -24.03
C GLY A 40 -5.42 -12.68 -22.58
N LEU A 41 -4.54 -13.21 -21.71
CA LEU A 41 -4.78 -13.31 -20.27
C LEU A 41 -5.05 -11.91 -19.65
N VAL A 42 -4.19 -10.95 -19.92
CA VAL A 42 -4.31 -9.59 -19.37
C VAL A 42 -5.58 -8.90 -19.92
N ALA A 43 -5.78 -8.91 -21.22
CA ALA A 43 -6.96 -8.29 -21.84
C ALA A 43 -8.25 -8.93 -21.33
N GLY A 44 -8.30 -10.27 -21.30
CA GLY A 44 -9.47 -11.02 -20.80
C GLY A 44 -9.75 -10.76 -19.33
N ALA A 45 -8.71 -10.69 -18.50
CA ALA A 45 -8.85 -10.38 -17.07
C ALA A 45 -9.40 -8.95 -16.86
N LEU A 46 -8.89 -7.97 -17.59
CA LEU A 46 -9.38 -6.58 -17.51
C LEU A 46 -10.85 -6.47 -17.93
N VAL A 47 -11.20 -7.12 -19.05
CA VAL A 47 -12.59 -7.15 -19.54
C VAL A 47 -13.49 -7.86 -18.53
N GLY A 48 -13.09 -9.03 -18.03
CA GLY A 48 -13.85 -9.79 -17.04
C GLY A 48 -14.06 -9.05 -15.74
N ALA A 49 -13.00 -8.41 -15.22
CA ALA A 49 -13.09 -7.59 -14.00
C ALA A 49 -14.02 -6.40 -14.18
N ARG A 50 -14.02 -5.78 -15.37
CA ARG A 50 -14.80 -4.57 -15.66
C ARG A 50 -16.30 -4.88 -15.83
N PHE A 51 -16.64 -5.98 -16.51
CA PHE A 51 -18.03 -6.26 -16.90
C PHE A 51 -18.75 -7.24 -15.98
N ALA A 52 -18.04 -8.14 -15.28
CA ALA A 52 -18.69 -9.10 -14.37
C ALA A 52 -19.52 -8.43 -13.26
N PRO A 53 -19.09 -7.33 -12.62
CA PRO A 53 -19.90 -6.63 -11.62
C PRO A 53 -21.23 -6.08 -12.13
N GLU A 54 -21.33 -5.76 -13.42
CA GLU A 54 -22.56 -5.23 -14.03
C GLU A 54 -23.67 -6.29 -14.07
N ILE A 55 -23.30 -7.59 -14.11
CA ILE A 55 -24.24 -8.72 -14.13
C ILE A 55 -24.98 -8.88 -12.79
N VAL A 56 -24.35 -8.51 -11.68
CA VAL A 56 -24.88 -8.73 -10.32
C VAL A 56 -25.56 -7.48 -9.74
N GLY A 57 -25.50 -6.35 -10.46
CA GLY A 57 -26.03 -5.05 -9.98
C GLY A 57 -25.13 -4.43 -8.92
N GLY A 58 -24.64 -3.23 -9.18
CA GLY A 58 -23.55 -2.56 -8.46
C GLY A 58 -23.73 -2.26 -6.95
N ALA A 59 -24.81 -2.72 -6.32
CA ALA A 59 -25.10 -2.54 -4.88
C ALA A 59 -24.88 -3.83 -4.04
N SER A 60 -24.37 -4.92 -4.62
CA SER A 60 -24.17 -6.17 -3.93
C SER A 60 -22.85 -6.18 -3.13
N PRO A 61 -22.81 -6.70 -1.88
CA PRO A 61 -21.59 -6.87 -1.11
C PRO A 61 -20.59 -7.86 -1.75
N TYR A 62 -21.05 -8.63 -2.74
CA TYR A 62 -20.22 -9.62 -3.47
C TYR A 62 -19.55 -9.06 -4.73
N VAL A 63 -19.71 -7.78 -5.06
CA VAL A 63 -19.09 -7.13 -6.23
C VAL A 63 -17.59 -7.40 -6.35
N PRO A 64 -16.75 -7.31 -5.28
CA PRO A 64 -15.33 -7.60 -5.40
C PRO A 64 -15.04 -9.07 -5.77
N LEU A 65 -15.80 -10.01 -5.19
CA LEU A 65 -15.65 -11.45 -5.51
C LEU A 65 -16.08 -11.74 -6.95
N VAL A 66 -17.14 -11.07 -7.43
CA VAL A 66 -17.62 -11.20 -8.81
C VAL A 66 -16.62 -10.59 -9.78
N ALA A 67 -16.00 -9.45 -9.45
CA ALA A 67 -14.93 -8.85 -10.24
C ALA A 67 -13.70 -9.76 -10.33
N LEU A 68 -13.28 -10.36 -9.21
CA LEU A 68 -12.18 -11.35 -9.19
C LEU A 68 -12.53 -12.61 -9.99
N GLY A 69 -13.74 -13.13 -9.82
CA GLY A 69 -14.23 -14.27 -10.61
C GLY A 69 -14.29 -13.95 -12.10
N GLY A 70 -14.78 -12.77 -12.44
CA GLY A 70 -14.80 -12.25 -13.81
C GLY A 70 -13.40 -12.10 -14.40
N ALA A 71 -12.45 -11.55 -13.63
CA ALA A 71 -11.05 -11.46 -14.04
C ALA A 71 -10.43 -12.85 -14.27
N ALA A 72 -10.69 -13.81 -13.40
CA ALA A 72 -10.17 -15.17 -13.53
C ALA A 72 -10.75 -15.87 -14.77
N ILE A 73 -12.05 -15.85 -14.96
CA ILE A 73 -12.72 -16.48 -16.11
C ILE A 73 -12.34 -15.75 -17.41
N GLY A 74 -12.42 -14.43 -17.43
CA GLY A 74 -12.06 -13.63 -18.60
C GLY A 74 -10.59 -13.81 -18.97
N GLY A 75 -9.69 -13.82 -17.99
CA GLY A 75 -8.27 -14.10 -18.19
C GLY A 75 -8.02 -15.49 -18.77
N MET A 76 -8.69 -16.52 -18.26
CA MET A 76 -8.56 -17.90 -18.77
C MET A 76 -9.05 -17.98 -20.23
N LEU A 77 -10.20 -17.42 -20.54
CA LEU A 77 -10.74 -17.41 -21.90
C LEU A 77 -9.85 -16.62 -22.87
N GLY A 78 -9.37 -15.45 -22.44
CA GLY A 78 -8.43 -14.65 -23.22
C GLY A 78 -7.11 -15.35 -23.44
N GLN A 79 -6.58 -16.06 -22.44
CA GLN A 79 -5.37 -16.87 -22.55
C GLN A 79 -5.54 -18.01 -23.56
N LEU A 80 -6.67 -18.70 -23.53
CA LEU A 80 -6.97 -19.79 -24.48
C LEU A 80 -7.08 -19.25 -25.91
N ALA A 81 -7.77 -18.13 -26.11
CA ALA A 81 -7.89 -17.46 -27.41
C ALA A 81 -6.52 -16.99 -27.94
N GLY A 82 -5.71 -16.34 -27.09
CA GLY A 82 -4.36 -15.92 -27.44
C GLY A 82 -3.44 -17.09 -27.77
N ALA A 83 -3.54 -18.19 -27.01
CA ALA A 83 -2.79 -19.40 -27.29
C ALA A 83 -3.23 -20.11 -28.60
N PHE A 84 -4.52 -20.07 -28.95
CA PHE A 84 -5.03 -20.60 -30.19
C PHE A 84 -4.50 -19.81 -31.40
N ILE A 85 -4.62 -18.47 -31.34
CA ILE A 85 -4.12 -17.57 -32.39
C ILE A 85 -2.60 -17.73 -32.53
N GLY A 86 -1.88 -17.79 -31.41
CA GLY A 86 -0.42 -17.95 -31.40
C GLY A 86 0.06 -19.27 -32.01
N ARG A 87 -0.66 -20.36 -31.75
CA ARG A 87 -0.33 -21.67 -32.36
C ARG A 87 -0.56 -21.65 -33.89
N SER A 88 -1.63 -21.04 -34.35
CA SER A 88 -1.92 -20.90 -35.78
C SER A 88 -0.86 -20.04 -36.48
N ALA A 89 -0.48 -18.92 -35.89
CA ALA A 89 0.57 -18.05 -36.42
C ALA A 89 1.97 -18.70 -36.41
N ARG A 90 2.27 -19.47 -35.37
CA ARG A 90 3.53 -20.23 -35.28
C ARG A 90 3.68 -21.28 -36.39
N GLY A 91 2.57 -21.87 -36.84
CA GLY A 91 2.57 -22.81 -37.96
C GLY A 91 3.15 -22.19 -39.24
N LEU A 92 2.90 -20.91 -39.49
CA LEU A 92 3.44 -20.18 -40.64
C LEU A 92 4.94 -19.87 -40.52
N ILE A 93 5.43 -19.61 -39.29
CA ILE A 93 6.85 -19.30 -39.02
C ILE A 93 7.72 -20.58 -38.98
N SER A 94 7.13 -21.74 -38.67
CA SER A 94 7.86 -23.01 -38.53
C SER A 94 8.44 -23.55 -39.83
N ILE A 95 8.12 -22.93 -40.98
CA ILE A 95 8.63 -23.30 -42.30
C ILE A 95 10.13 -23.02 -42.44
N LEU A 96 10.65 -22.02 -41.68
CA LEU A 96 12.05 -21.60 -41.70
C LEU A 96 12.77 -22.07 -40.42
N PRO A 97 13.72 -23.03 -40.46
CA PRO A 97 14.39 -23.59 -39.29
C PRO A 97 15.01 -22.54 -38.35
N PRO A 98 15.72 -21.50 -38.81
CA PRO A 98 16.32 -20.51 -37.93
C PRO A 98 15.28 -19.68 -37.15
N LEU A 99 14.13 -19.37 -37.75
CA LEU A 99 13.06 -18.61 -37.06
C LEU A 99 12.38 -19.44 -35.98
N ARG A 100 12.24 -20.75 -36.18
CA ARG A 100 11.72 -21.67 -35.17
C ARG A 100 12.60 -21.70 -33.93
N TRP A 101 13.93 -21.68 -34.10
CA TRP A 101 14.87 -21.69 -32.99
C TRP A 101 14.82 -20.41 -32.21
N LEU A 102 14.77 -19.25 -32.88
CA LEU A 102 14.62 -17.95 -32.28
C LEU A 102 13.29 -17.82 -31.52
N ASP A 103 12.18 -18.31 -32.10
CA ASP A 103 10.86 -18.35 -31.43
C ASP A 103 10.90 -19.19 -30.17
N SER A 104 11.54 -20.35 -30.19
CA SER A 104 11.66 -21.22 -29.00
C SER A 104 12.56 -20.61 -27.93
N ALA A 105 13.71 -20.03 -28.33
CA ALA A 105 14.60 -19.35 -27.40
C ALA A 105 13.94 -18.13 -26.75
N GLY A 106 13.26 -17.30 -27.55
CA GLY A 106 12.45 -16.18 -27.05
C GLY A 106 11.31 -16.63 -26.13
N GLY A 107 10.67 -17.74 -26.45
CA GLY A 107 9.66 -18.38 -25.59
C GLY A 107 10.23 -18.83 -24.25
N SER A 108 11.45 -19.38 -24.24
CA SER A 108 12.14 -19.73 -22.98
C SER A 108 12.43 -18.49 -22.12
N ALA A 109 12.93 -17.40 -22.74
CA ALA A 109 13.17 -16.14 -22.05
C ALA A 109 11.89 -15.55 -21.45
N LEU A 110 10.79 -15.54 -22.20
CA LEU A 110 9.46 -15.12 -21.72
C LEU A 110 8.97 -16.00 -20.57
N GLY A 111 9.15 -17.32 -20.68
CA GLY A 111 8.82 -18.27 -19.62
C GLY A 111 9.62 -18.02 -18.34
N LEU A 112 10.92 -17.77 -18.47
CA LEU A 112 11.80 -17.42 -17.36
C LEU A 112 11.33 -16.13 -16.66
N CYS A 113 11.03 -15.06 -17.41
CA CYS A 113 10.48 -13.83 -16.87
C CYS A 113 9.15 -14.06 -16.15
N THR A 114 8.28 -14.91 -16.72
CA THR A 114 6.99 -15.27 -16.10
C THR A 114 7.20 -16.05 -14.80
N GLY A 115 8.12 -17.01 -14.76
CA GLY A 115 8.47 -17.75 -13.55
C GLY A 115 9.03 -16.85 -12.44
N LEU A 116 9.92 -15.91 -12.80
CA LEU A 116 10.44 -14.90 -11.87
C LEU A 116 9.32 -14.00 -11.32
N ALA A 117 8.41 -13.56 -12.19
CA ALA A 117 7.26 -12.74 -11.79
C ALA A 117 6.33 -13.49 -10.82
N ILE A 118 6.06 -14.78 -11.07
CA ILE A 118 5.27 -15.63 -10.16
C ILE A 118 5.97 -15.73 -8.80
N CYS A 119 7.26 -16.03 -8.77
CA CYS A 119 8.02 -16.13 -7.53
C CYS A 119 8.05 -14.80 -6.78
N TRP A 120 8.15 -13.68 -7.49
CA TRP A 120 8.09 -12.35 -6.91
C TRP A 120 6.72 -12.05 -6.29
N VAL A 121 5.62 -12.31 -7.04
CA VAL A 121 4.24 -12.08 -6.53
C VAL A 121 3.96 -12.94 -5.30
N VAL A 122 4.28 -14.24 -5.35
CA VAL A 122 4.07 -15.16 -4.22
C VAL A 122 4.93 -14.76 -3.03
N GLY A 123 6.21 -14.46 -3.27
CA GLY A 123 7.14 -14.01 -2.23
C GLY A 123 6.70 -12.70 -1.58
N ALA A 124 6.33 -11.69 -2.38
CA ALA A 124 5.78 -10.44 -1.89
C ALA A 124 4.50 -10.69 -1.07
N THR A 125 3.57 -11.49 -1.57
CA THR A 125 2.33 -11.82 -0.85
C THR A 125 2.62 -12.45 0.51
N LEU A 126 3.53 -13.43 0.59
CA LEU A 126 3.91 -14.09 1.85
C LEU A 126 4.58 -13.14 2.84
N LEU A 127 5.34 -12.16 2.37
CA LEU A 127 5.96 -11.14 3.22
C LEU A 127 4.94 -10.19 3.85
N TYR A 128 3.83 -9.92 3.17
CA TYR A 128 2.82 -8.92 3.58
C TYR A 128 1.53 -9.53 4.15
N LEU A 129 1.29 -10.85 4.04
CA LEU A 129 0.12 -11.52 4.63
C LEU A 129 0.24 -11.60 6.16
N PRO A 130 -0.68 -11.00 6.93
CA PRO A 130 -0.71 -11.15 8.37
C PRO A 130 -1.07 -12.58 8.79
N GLY A 131 -0.56 -13.03 9.95
CA GLY A 131 -0.87 -14.35 10.51
C GLY A 131 -0.10 -15.54 9.93
N GLN A 132 0.73 -15.36 8.88
CA GLN A 132 1.50 -16.44 8.24
C GLN A 132 2.99 -16.40 8.67
N THR A 133 3.25 -16.75 9.94
CA THR A 133 4.61 -16.67 10.52
C THR A 133 5.61 -17.57 9.79
N GLU A 134 5.26 -18.82 9.46
CA GLU A 134 6.13 -19.77 8.77
C GLU A 134 6.35 -19.38 7.29
N GLY A 135 5.29 -18.97 6.56
CA GLY A 135 5.41 -18.53 5.18
C GLY A 135 6.27 -17.28 5.04
N ARG A 136 6.09 -16.31 5.95
CA ARG A 136 6.89 -15.09 6.02
C ARG A 136 8.36 -15.41 6.28
N ARG A 137 8.65 -16.28 7.24
CA ARG A 137 10.01 -16.70 7.55
C ARG A 137 10.69 -17.36 6.35
N LEU A 138 10.03 -18.31 5.68
CA LEU A 138 10.56 -18.95 4.48
C LEU A 138 10.86 -17.94 3.36
N ALA A 139 9.97 -16.95 3.15
CA ALA A 139 10.17 -15.89 2.17
C ALA A 139 11.33 -14.94 2.55
N GLN A 140 11.46 -14.56 3.84
CA GLN A 140 12.54 -13.72 4.35
C GLN A 140 13.92 -14.38 4.27
N GLU A 141 13.99 -15.69 4.50
CA GLU A 141 15.22 -16.47 4.44
C GLU A 141 15.58 -16.89 2.99
N SER A 142 14.69 -16.72 2.00
CA SER A 142 14.93 -17.08 0.61
C SER A 142 15.81 -16.07 -0.10
N ARG A 143 16.90 -16.54 -0.71
CA ARG A 143 17.80 -15.73 -1.54
C ARG A 143 17.12 -15.24 -2.82
N VAL A 144 16.32 -16.09 -3.44
CA VAL A 144 15.61 -15.75 -4.67
C VAL A 144 14.57 -14.66 -4.41
N VAL A 145 13.73 -14.81 -3.38
CA VAL A 145 12.71 -13.81 -3.01
C VAL A 145 13.40 -12.50 -2.61
N SER A 146 14.46 -12.57 -1.79
CA SER A 146 15.22 -11.39 -1.36
C SER A 146 15.84 -10.65 -2.55
N ALA A 147 16.47 -11.35 -3.48
CA ALA A 147 17.05 -10.72 -4.68
C ALA A 147 15.97 -10.08 -5.57
N LEU A 148 14.83 -10.76 -5.77
CA LEU A 148 13.72 -10.24 -6.57
C LEU A 148 13.07 -9.02 -5.94
N THR A 149 12.84 -9.02 -4.63
CA THR A 149 12.24 -7.88 -3.92
C THR A 149 13.21 -6.69 -3.76
N GLN A 150 14.52 -6.93 -3.77
CA GLN A 150 15.52 -5.86 -3.84
C GLN A 150 15.62 -5.25 -5.25
N ALA A 151 15.57 -6.08 -6.31
CA ALA A 151 15.60 -5.61 -7.69
C ALA A 151 14.32 -4.86 -8.08
N LEU A 152 13.18 -5.33 -7.59
CA LEU A 152 11.86 -4.73 -7.81
C LEU A 152 11.12 -4.68 -6.47
N PRO A 153 11.27 -3.60 -5.69
CA PRO A 153 10.60 -3.48 -4.41
C PRO A 153 9.06 -3.58 -4.57
N PRO A 154 8.37 -4.42 -3.77
CA PRO A 154 6.92 -4.54 -3.83
C PRO A 154 6.20 -3.20 -3.68
N ALA A 155 6.73 -2.29 -2.88
CA ALA A 155 6.24 -0.92 -2.75
C ALA A 155 6.15 -0.20 -4.11
N THR A 156 7.17 -0.31 -4.96
CA THR A 156 7.18 0.34 -6.28
C THR A 156 6.07 -0.18 -7.21
N VAL A 157 5.75 -1.48 -7.12
CA VAL A 157 4.66 -2.08 -7.91
C VAL A 157 3.31 -1.78 -7.26
N MET A 158 3.23 -1.82 -5.94
CA MET A 158 2.05 -1.37 -5.18
C MET A 158 1.75 0.09 -5.48
N ASP A 159 2.74 0.97 -5.48
CA ASP A 159 2.59 2.39 -5.88
C ASP A 159 2.10 2.53 -7.33
N ALA A 160 2.55 1.67 -8.23
CA ALA A 160 2.07 1.66 -9.62
C ALA A 160 0.62 1.14 -9.74
N VAL A 161 0.22 0.18 -8.87
CA VAL A 161 -1.15 -0.37 -8.80
C VAL A 161 -2.05 0.53 -7.94
N VAL A 162 -1.52 1.11 -6.88
CA VAL A 162 -2.19 2.08 -5.97
C VAL A 162 -2.32 3.46 -6.62
N ARG A 163 -1.69 3.73 -7.76
CA ARG A 163 -2.12 4.84 -8.64
C ARG A 163 -3.54 4.65 -9.21
N ILE A 164 -4.17 3.51 -8.97
CA ILE A 164 -5.63 3.29 -8.95
C ILE A 164 -6.14 3.46 -7.51
N ASP A 165 -5.54 4.39 -6.75
CA ASP A 165 -5.87 4.66 -5.37
C ASP A 165 -7.30 5.22 -5.28
N PRO A 166 -8.19 4.61 -4.47
CA PRO A 166 -9.46 5.20 -4.11
C PRO A 166 -9.32 6.45 -3.20
N PHE A 167 -8.12 6.75 -2.71
CA PHE A 167 -7.82 8.03 -2.06
C PHE A 167 -7.81 9.11 -3.12
N ALA A 168 -8.99 9.67 -3.36
CA ALA A 168 -9.17 10.75 -4.31
C ALA A 168 -8.09 11.81 -4.04
N ALA A 169 -7.21 11.99 -5.02
CA ALA A 169 -6.32 13.12 -5.04
C ALA A 169 -7.14 14.38 -4.74
N ILE A 170 -6.76 15.07 -3.68
CA ILE A 170 -7.58 16.14 -3.13
C ILE A 170 -7.39 17.40 -3.98
N VAL A 171 -8.45 17.87 -4.60
CA VAL A 171 -8.47 19.18 -5.25
C VAL A 171 -8.64 20.24 -4.17
N GLY A 172 -7.61 21.07 -4.00
CA GLY A 172 -7.64 22.14 -2.98
C GLY A 172 -6.49 23.13 -3.16
N PRO A 173 -6.44 24.18 -2.30
CA PRO A 173 -5.43 25.23 -2.40
C PRO A 173 -4.02 24.68 -2.19
N ALA A 174 -3.06 25.20 -2.93
CA ALA A 174 -1.64 24.92 -2.71
C ALA A 174 -1.20 25.49 -1.35
N ALA A 175 -0.15 24.92 -0.76
CA ALA A 175 0.42 25.39 0.51
C ALA A 175 0.92 26.85 0.41
N GLY A 176 1.38 27.28 -0.76
CA GLY A 176 1.84 28.64 -1.04
C GLY A 176 3.00 29.08 -0.13
N VAL A 177 3.96 28.18 0.08
CA VAL A 177 5.15 28.37 0.90
C VAL A 177 6.40 27.92 0.14
N ASP A 178 7.56 28.31 0.65
CA ASP A 178 8.86 27.90 0.11
C ASP A 178 9.04 26.38 0.11
N PRO A 179 10.01 25.83 -0.64
CA PRO A 179 10.35 24.42 -0.58
C PRO A 179 10.68 23.96 0.84
N PRO A 180 10.45 22.66 1.15
CA PRO A 180 10.84 22.07 2.42
C PRO A 180 12.33 22.24 2.70
N ASP A 181 12.68 22.43 3.97
CA ASP A 181 14.07 22.49 4.42
C ASP A 181 14.53 21.11 4.91
N PRO A 182 15.47 20.42 4.22
CA PRO A 182 15.96 19.11 4.63
C PRO A 182 16.70 19.14 5.99
N ALA A 183 17.17 20.29 6.46
CA ALA A 183 17.87 20.42 7.73
C ALA A 183 17.02 19.97 8.91
N ILE A 184 15.67 20.06 8.83
CA ILE A 184 14.76 19.57 9.85
C ILE A 184 14.98 18.08 10.19
N LEU A 185 15.41 17.27 9.21
CA LEU A 185 15.64 15.84 9.40
C LEU A 185 16.84 15.52 10.29
N GLN A 186 17.75 16.48 10.47
CA GLN A 186 18.96 16.34 11.30
C GLN A 186 18.70 16.77 12.75
N VAL A 187 17.56 17.37 13.04
CA VAL A 187 17.20 17.81 14.40
C VAL A 187 17.04 16.62 15.34
N ALA A 188 17.69 16.70 16.49
CA ALA A 188 17.71 15.61 17.47
C ALA A 188 16.30 15.24 17.97
N ALA A 189 15.45 16.23 18.25
CA ALA A 189 14.08 16.01 18.70
C ALA A 189 13.22 15.26 17.67
N VAL A 190 13.41 15.49 16.37
CA VAL A 190 12.77 14.74 15.29
C VAL A 190 13.20 13.27 15.33
N ARG A 191 14.48 12.99 15.60
CA ARG A 191 14.97 11.60 15.74
C ARG A 191 14.39 10.91 16.97
N VAL A 192 14.24 11.63 18.08
CA VAL A 192 13.63 11.13 19.32
C VAL A 192 12.13 10.82 19.13
N ALA A 193 11.42 11.55 18.28
CA ALA A 193 10.00 11.31 17.99
C ALA A 193 9.75 10.02 17.17
N ARG A 194 10.73 9.55 16.39
CA ARG A 194 10.58 8.39 15.48
C ARG A 194 10.03 7.11 16.14
N PRO A 195 10.46 6.70 17.35
CA PRO A 195 9.94 5.49 18.00
C PRO A 195 8.48 5.57 18.41
N SER A 196 7.90 6.77 18.43
CA SER A 196 6.49 7.01 18.77
C SER A 196 5.56 6.95 17.55
N VAL A 197 6.10 6.67 16.37
CA VAL A 197 5.33 6.47 15.13
C VAL A 197 5.18 4.99 14.85
N VAL A 198 3.96 4.59 14.54
CA VAL A 198 3.57 3.18 14.33
C VAL A 198 3.01 2.99 12.93
N ARG A 199 3.13 1.76 12.42
CA ARG A 199 2.40 1.30 11.25
C ARG A 199 1.06 0.73 11.69
N ILE A 200 0.03 0.93 10.88
CA ILE A 200 -1.29 0.36 11.10
C ILE A 200 -1.65 -0.44 9.86
N THR A 201 -2.05 -1.68 10.07
CA THR A 201 -2.50 -2.58 9.02
C THR A 201 -3.78 -3.29 9.42
N GLY A 202 -4.55 -3.76 8.44
CA GLY A 202 -5.74 -4.55 8.70
C GLY A 202 -6.46 -4.93 7.43
N PHE A 203 -7.57 -5.66 7.59
CA PHE A 203 -8.46 -6.00 6.50
C PHE A 203 -9.80 -5.33 6.71
N ALA A 204 -10.18 -4.47 5.78
CA ALA A 204 -11.48 -3.82 5.73
C ALA A 204 -12.22 -4.31 4.47
N CYS A 205 -13.40 -4.90 4.64
CA CYS A 205 -14.29 -5.20 3.52
C CYS A 205 -13.64 -6.04 2.41
N GLY A 206 -12.74 -6.96 2.79
CA GLY A 206 -12.02 -7.82 1.85
C GLY A 206 -10.77 -7.19 1.19
N LEU A 207 -10.36 -5.99 1.61
CA LEU A 207 -9.17 -5.30 1.11
C LEU A 207 -8.17 -5.09 2.25
N GLY A 208 -6.89 -5.26 1.95
CA GLY A 208 -5.81 -4.83 2.84
C GLY A 208 -5.78 -3.30 2.90
N VAL A 209 -5.77 -2.76 4.10
CA VAL A 209 -5.64 -1.33 4.37
C VAL A 209 -4.39 -1.11 5.20
N GLU A 210 -3.69 -0.02 4.93
CA GLU A 210 -2.47 0.37 5.59
C GLU A 210 -2.40 1.87 5.84
N GLY A 211 -1.64 2.23 6.84
CA GLY A 211 -1.39 3.62 7.18
C GLY A 211 -0.37 3.76 8.28
N SER A 212 -0.22 4.98 8.72
CA SER A 212 0.63 5.37 9.82
C SER A 212 -0.22 5.85 11.01
N GLY A 213 0.40 5.88 12.18
CA GLY A 213 -0.18 6.46 13.39
C GLY A 213 0.92 6.94 14.32
N TRP A 214 0.54 7.60 15.40
CA TRP A 214 1.50 8.05 16.40
C TRP A 214 0.91 7.96 17.81
N ILE A 215 1.78 7.72 18.78
CA ILE A 215 1.41 7.57 20.18
C ILE A 215 1.02 8.94 20.73
N VAL A 216 -0.27 9.09 21.05
CA VAL A 216 -0.85 10.33 21.58
C VAL A 216 -1.07 10.28 23.08
N GLY A 217 -1.06 9.08 23.68
CA GLY A 217 -1.26 8.87 25.11
C GLY A 217 -0.85 7.46 25.52
N LYS A 218 -1.00 7.09 26.78
CA LYS A 218 -0.72 5.75 27.27
C LYS A 218 -1.65 4.76 26.53
N GLU A 219 -1.06 3.83 25.77
CA GLU A 219 -1.78 2.83 24.97
C GLU A 219 -2.79 3.45 23.97
N LEU A 220 -2.61 4.73 23.60
CA LEU A 220 -3.43 5.41 22.62
C LEU A 220 -2.62 5.83 21.41
N VAL A 221 -3.15 5.53 20.23
CA VAL A 221 -2.59 5.89 18.92
C VAL A 221 -3.59 6.75 18.17
N ALA A 222 -3.15 7.89 17.67
CA ALA A 222 -3.90 8.70 16.73
C ALA A 222 -3.57 8.29 15.29
N THR A 223 -4.59 8.22 14.44
CA THR A 223 -4.51 7.93 13.01
C THR A 223 -5.68 8.58 12.27
N ASN A 224 -5.81 8.31 10.98
CA ASN A 224 -7.00 8.72 10.23
C ASN A 224 -8.15 7.72 10.34
N ALA A 225 -9.37 8.23 10.25
CA ALA A 225 -10.57 7.41 10.26
C ALA A 225 -10.62 6.46 9.05
N HIS A 226 -10.24 6.92 7.85
CA HIS A 226 -10.23 6.11 6.64
C HIS A 226 -9.23 4.93 6.72
N VAL A 227 -8.15 5.04 7.52
CA VAL A 227 -7.16 3.98 7.72
C VAL A 227 -7.76 2.79 8.49
N VAL A 228 -8.78 3.03 9.32
CA VAL A 228 -9.35 1.99 10.19
C VAL A 228 -10.84 1.73 9.94
N ALA A 229 -11.44 2.40 8.95
CA ALA A 229 -12.84 2.22 8.60
C ALA A 229 -13.10 0.78 8.10
N GLY A 230 -14.02 0.06 8.76
CA GLY A 230 -14.39 -1.31 8.44
C GLY A 230 -13.36 -2.38 8.83
N ILE A 231 -12.36 -2.04 9.64
CA ILE A 231 -11.41 -3.01 10.19
C ILE A 231 -11.89 -3.44 11.57
N ASP A 232 -12.19 -4.72 11.76
CA ASP A 232 -12.61 -5.26 13.06
C ASP A 232 -11.47 -5.26 14.09
N ARG A 233 -10.28 -5.59 13.65
CA ARG A 233 -9.06 -5.68 14.47
C ARG A 233 -7.89 -5.07 13.75
N PRO A 234 -7.67 -3.75 13.87
CA PRO A 234 -6.45 -3.14 13.38
C PRO A 234 -5.24 -3.72 14.12
N GLU A 235 -4.17 -3.99 13.37
CA GLU A 235 -2.88 -4.38 13.90
C GLU A 235 -1.95 -3.16 13.91
N VAL A 236 -1.29 -2.92 15.03
CA VAL A 236 -0.37 -1.79 15.22
C VAL A 236 1.04 -2.32 15.41
N ASP A 237 1.95 -1.91 14.54
CA ASP A 237 3.31 -2.39 14.44
C ASP A 237 4.31 -1.26 14.76
N ARG A 238 5.30 -1.54 15.61
CA ARG A 238 6.46 -0.67 15.84
C ARG A 238 7.69 -1.28 15.18
N ARG A 239 7.97 -0.86 13.93
CA ARG A 239 9.17 -1.20 13.15
C ARG A 239 9.56 -2.69 13.10
N ASP A 240 9.91 -3.29 14.24
CA ASP A 240 10.46 -4.64 14.35
C ASP A 240 9.76 -5.48 15.43
N ASP A 241 8.72 -4.92 16.10
CA ASP A 241 7.93 -5.62 17.09
C ASP A 241 6.81 -6.44 16.41
N GLN A 242 6.38 -7.50 17.05
CA GLN A 242 5.17 -8.21 16.64
C GLN A 242 3.98 -7.27 16.76
N GLY A 243 3.11 -7.27 15.73
CA GLY A 243 1.92 -6.45 15.71
C GLY A 243 1.05 -6.66 16.94
N LEU A 244 0.54 -5.56 17.50
CA LEU A 244 -0.37 -5.56 18.64
C LEU A 244 -1.79 -5.34 18.14
N ASP A 245 -2.73 -6.13 18.65
CA ASP A 245 -4.15 -5.93 18.40
C ASP A 245 -4.61 -4.59 18.96
N ALA A 246 -5.32 -3.84 18.13
CA ALA A 246 -5.90 -2.55 18.50
C ALA A 246 -7.42 -2.57 18.42
N ARG A 247 -8.04 -1.58 19.08
CA ARG A 247 -9.48 -1.32 19.01
C ARG A 247 -9.72 0.14 18.77
N VAL A 248 -10.64 0.47 17.88
CA VAL A 248 -11.09 1.86 17.69
C VAL A 248 -11.89 2.29 18.91
N VAL A 249 -11.48 3.39 19.54
CA VAL A 249 -12.13 3.97 20.74
C VAL A 249 -12.65 5.38 20.54
N SER A 250 -12.31 6.01 19.41
CA SER A 250 -12.92 7.25 18.92
C SER A 250 -12.82 7.27 17.39
N PHE A 251 -13.87 7.73 16.70
CA PHE A 251 -13.95 7.76 15.26
C PHE A 251 -14.73 8.99 14.78
N ASP A 252 -14.03 9.91 14.17
CA ASP A 252 -14.59 11.13 13.56
C ASP A 252 -14.44 11.05 12.04
N ALA A 253 -15.49 10.56 11.38
CA ALA A 253 -15.51 10.39 9.93
C ALA A 253 -15.39 11.73 9.19
N ASP A 254 -16.01 12.80 9.71
CA ASP A 254 -16.07 14.11 9.04
C ASP A 254 -14.71 14.80 9.03
N ASN A 255 -13.94 14.70 10.13
CA ASN A 255 -12.59 15.24 10.24
C ASN A 255 -11.49 14.23 9.91
N ASP A 256 -11.86 12.97 9.63
CA ASP A 256 -10.96 11.89 9.28
C ASP A 256 -9.90 11.62 10.36
N VAL A 257 -10.35 11.46 11.60
CA VAL A 257 -9.53 11.17 12.77
C VAL A 257 -10.06 9.93 13.48
N ALA A 258 -9.19 9.02 13.87
CA ALA A 258 -9.51 7.93 14.76
C ALA A 258 -8.47 7.80 15.87
N ILE A 259 -8.93 7.32 17.03
CA ILE A 259 -8.07 6.94 18.15
C ILE A 259 -8.20 5.43 18.37
N LEU A 260 -7.06 4.78 18.44
CA LEU A 260 -6.95 3.36 18.74
C LEU A 260 -6.48 3.16 20.17
N ARG A 261 -7.06 2.21 20.87
CA ARG A 261 -6.52 1.64 22.10
C ARG A 261 -5.71 0.39 21.75
N VAL A 262 -4.46 0.38 22.17
CA VAL A 262 -3.48 -0.67 21.85
C VAL A 262 -2.91 -1.22 23.16
N PRO A 263 -3.53 -2.22 23.77
CA PRO A 263 -3.05 -2.78 25.04
C PRO A 263 -1.61 -3.30 24.91
N GLY A 264 -0.78 -2.96 25.88
CA GLY A 264 0.63 -3.36 25.87
C GLY A 264 1.56 -2.50 25.00
N LEU A 265 1.04 -1.51 24.28
CA LEU A 265 1.87 -0.58 23.51
C LEU A 265 2.77 0.24 24.46
N ARG A 266 4.08 0.12 24.24
CA ARG A 266 5.09 0.90 24.95
C ARG A 266 5.60 2.01 24.05
N GLY A 267 5.88 3.18 24.60
CA GLY A 267 6.47 4.32 23.88
C GLY A 267 6.13 5.64 24.56
N THR A 268 6.79 6.69 24.12
CA THR A 268 6.58 8.04 24.65
C THR A 268 5.51 8.76 23.83
N PRO A 269 4.43 9.22 24.45
CA PRO A 269 3.46 10.07 23.76
C PRO A 269 4.13 11.35 23.23
N LEU A 270 3.76 11.76 22.02
CA LEU A 270 4.21 13.03 21.44
C LEU A 270 3.29 14.16 21.90
N GLY A 271 3.89 15.28 22.30
CA GLY A 271 3.14 16.51 22.57
C GLY A 271 2.61 17.12 21.27
N MET A 272 1.58 17.95 21.37
CA MET A 272 0.99 18.67 20.24
C MET A 272 1.31 20.17 20.31
N ALA A 273 1.42 20.81 19.17
CA ALA A 273 1.50 22.27 19.01
C ALA A 273 0.74 22.67 17.73
N ASP A 274 0.30 23.91 17.66
CA ASP A 274 -0.31 24.44 16.44
C ASP A 274 0.80 24.89 15.48
N PRO A 275 0.66 24.59 14.16
CA PRO A 275 1.67 24.98 13.18
C PRO A 275 1.61 26.45 12.83
N GLU A 276 2.77 27.03 12.55
CA GLU A 276 2.88 28.34 11.92
C GLU A 276 3.04 28.21 10.41
N ARG A 277 2.52 29.22 9.66
CA ARG A 277 2.72 29.23 8.20
C ARG A 277 4.20 29.41 7.86
N GLY A 278 4.73 28.54 7.01
CA GLY A 278 6.14 28.54 6.62
C GLY A 278 7.04 27.75 7.57
N GLU A 279 6.49 27.20 8.65
CA GLU A 279 7.24 26.38 9.59
C GLU A 279 7.76 25.12 8.95
N PRO A 280 9.07 24.79 9.10
CA PRO A 280 9.61 23.51 8.65
C PRO A 280 9.13 22.39 9.57
N GLY A 281 8.73 21.25 8.98
CA GLY A 281 8.30 20.06 9.69
C GLY A 281 8.92 18.80 9.12
N ALA A 282 8.94 17.74 9.89
CA ALA A 282 9.30 16.40 9.47
C ALA A 282 8.07 15.49 9.50
N LEU A 283 7.65 15.00 8.34
CA LEU A 283 6.62 13.97 8.21
C LEU A 283 7.25 12.62 8.52
N LEU A 284 6.65 11.89 9.45
CA LEU A 284 7.10 10.58 9.92
C LEU A 284 6.03 9.54 9.57
N GLY A 285 6.42 8.45 8.86
CA GLY A 285 5.44 7.45 8.47
C GLY A 285 6.03 6.25 7.73
N PHE A 286 5.13 5.44 7.18
CA PHE A 286 5.42 4.20 6.46
C PHE A 286 4.83 4.24 5.05
N PRO A 287 5.40 5.07 4.14
CA PRO A 287 4.87 5.21 2.79
C PRO A 287 4.89 3.87 2.05
N GLY A 288 3.79 3.57 1.33
CA GLY A 288 3.63 2.36 0.52
C GLY A 288 3.77 1.05 1.31
N ASN A 289 3.38 1.03 2.59
CA ASN A 289 3.64 -0.08 3.53
C ASN A 289 5.12 -0.48 3.62
N GLY A 290 5.98 0.40 3.17
CA GLY A 290 7.43 0.20 3.13
C GLY A 290 8.11 0.43 4.48
N PRO A 291 9.44 0.54 4.47
CA PRO A 291 10.20 0.87 5.66
C PRO A 291 9.85 2.28 6.15
N PHE A 292 10.04 2.50 7.45
CA PHE A 292 9.85 3.82 8.06
C PHE A 292 10.68 4.89 7.33
N ARG A 293 10.01 6.01 7.00
CA ARG A 293 10.65 7.14 6.31
C ARG A 293 10.38 8.44 7.06
N THR A 294 11.31 9.37 6.92
CA THR A 294 11.19 10.75 7.38
C THR A 294 11.34 11.67 6.19
N THR A 295 10.33 12.50 5.94
CA THR A 295 10.26 13.40 4.77
C THR A 295 10.17 14.85 5.23
N PRO A 296 11.00 15.77 4.69
CA PRO A 296 10.88 17.18 5.04
C PRO A 296 9.64 17.78 4.41
N VAL A 297 8.91 18.59 5.17
CA VAL A 297 7.71 19.31 4.72
C VAL A 297 7.76 20.75 5.21
N ARG A 298 6.94 21.62 4.61
CA ARG A 298 6.75 23.01 5.08
C ARG A 298 5.26 23.29 5.20
N MET A 299 4.87 23.78 6.38
CA MET A 299 3.47 24.03 6.72
C MET A 299 2.92 25.25 5.97
N GLY A 300 1.75 25.09 5.36
CA GLY A 300 0.98 26.13 4.71
C GLY A 300 -0.07 26.74 5.65
N ARG A 301 -1.11 27.32 5.06
CA ARG A 301 -2.24 27.89 5.81
C ARG A 301 -3.33 26.85 6.05
N ALA A 302 -4.05 27.01 7.16
CA ALA A 302 -5.32 26.35 7.34
C ALA A 302 -6.36 26.93 6.37
N ALA A 303 -7.16 26.07 5.76
CA ALA A 303 -8.22 26.44 4.82
C ALA A 303 -9.45 25.57 5.06
N LYS A 304 -10.63 26.12 4.78
CA LYS A 304 -11.88 25.33 4.70
C LYS A 304 -12.07 24.84 3.27
N VAL A 305 -12.21 23.55 3.11
CA VAL A 305 -12.36 22.91 1.80
C VAL A 305 -13.55 21.95 1.78
N GLY A 306 -14.10 21.71 0.60
CA GLY A 306 -15.07 20.63 0.39
C GLY A 306 -14.30 19.34 0.11
N LEU A 307 -14.47 18.32 0.94
CA LEU A 307 -13.78 17.04 0.83
C LEU A 307 -14.74 15.88 1.06
N ARG A 308 -14.30 14.69 0.69
CA ARG A 308 -14.99 13.47 1.08
C ARG A 308 -14.62 13.12 2.54
N ASP A 309 -15.61 12.68 3.31
CA ASP A 309 -15.39 12.11 4.65
C ASP A 309 -14.72 10.72 4.55
N ALA A 310 -14.41 10.11 5.69
CA ALA A 310 -13.79 8.80 5.76
C ALA A 310 -14.60 7.68 5.06
N TYR A 311 -15.89 7.91 4.81
CA TYR A 311 -16.78 7.00 4.10
C TYR A 311 -17.03 7.40 2.63
N GLY A 312 -16.30 8.37 2.10
CA GLY A 312 -16.40 8.83 0.72
C GLY A 312 -17.56 9.81 0.45
N ARG A 313 -18.33 10.24 1.47
CA ARG A 313 -19.44 11.19 1.32
C ARG A 313 -18.91 12.61 1.29
N PHE A 314 -19.34 13.40 0.31
CA PHE A 314 -18.90 14.79 0.16
C PHE A 314 -19.38 15.67 1.34
N ARG A 315 -18.47 16.43 1.94
CA ARG A 315 -18.70 17.36 3.05
C ARG A 315 -18.11 18.72 2.72
N LEU A 316 -18.85 19.78 3.04
CA LEU A 316 -18.36 21.16 2.94
C LEU A 316 -17.79 21.64 4.25
N GLY A 317 -16.79 22.53 4.19
CA GLY A 317 -16.31 23.29 5.35
C GLY A 317 -15.35 22.54 6.28
N ARG A 318 -14.75 21.41 5.85
CA ARG A 318 -13.70 20.74 6.59
C ARG A 318 -12.45 21.65 6.66
N THR A 319 -11.95 21.90 7.85
CA THR A 319 -10.70 22.64 8.04
C THR A 319 -9.52 21.69 7.89
N VAL A 320 -8.61 22.03 6.99
CA VAL A 320 -7.37 21.30 6.71
C VAL A 320 -6.18 22.26 6.69
N ILE A 321 -4.98 21.73 6.88
CA ILE A 321 -3.73 22.48 6.72
C ILE A 321 -3.05 21.96 5.46
N ALA A 322 -2.86 22.85 4.47
CA ALA A 322 -2.05 22.53 3.32
C ALA A 322 -0.57 22.49 3.72
N LEU A 323 0.21 21.60 3.13
CA LEU A 323 1.66 21.55 3.33
C LEU A 323 2.37 21.24 2.01
N ARG A 324 3.57 21.75 1.87
CA ARG A 324 4.45 21.46 0.74
C ARG A 324 5.44 20.37 1.13
N GLY A 325 5.57 19.32 0.30
CA GLY A 325 6.49 18.21 0.48
C GLY A 325 5.91 16.90 -0.01
N ASN A 326 6.76 15.92 -0.25
CA ASN A 326 6.36 14.64 -0.84
C ASN A 326 5.50 13.81 0.13
N VAL A 327 4.19 13.81 -0.11
CA VAL A 327 3.20 13.02 0.64
C VAL A 327 2.78 11.83 -0.22
N GLU A 328 3.06 10.63 0.27
CA GLU A 328 2.80 9.37 -0.40
C GLU A 328 1.69 8.58 0.33
N ALA A 329 1.01 7.66 -0.39
CA ALA A 329 0.12 6.67 0.24
C ALA A 329 0.84 5.94 1.38
N GLY A 330 0.12 5.58 2.45
CA GLY A 330 0.72 5.00 3.67
C GLY A 330 1.23 6.04 4.68
N ASN A 331 1.44 7.30 4.28
CA ASN A 331 1.70 8.39 5.22
C ASN A 331 0.44 8.83 5.99
N SER A 332 -0.76 8.46 5.54
CA SER A 332 -2.04 8.75 6.19
C SER A 332 -2.03 8.33 7.66
N GLY A 333 -2.40 9.25 8.55
CA GLY A 333 -2.33 9.09 10.00
C GLY A 333 -0.94 9.39 10.61
N GLY A 334 0.08 9.56 9.78
CA GLY A 334 1.43 9.91 10.23
C GLY A 334 1.52 11.36 10.75
N PRO A 335 2.33 11.63 11.79
CA PRO A 335 2.52 12.96 12.32
C PRO A 335 3.50 13.78 11.49
N VAL A 336 3.25 15.08 11.41
CA VAL A 336 4.27 16.08 11.10
C VAL A 336 4.78 16.65 12.41
N VAL A 337 6.08 16.57 12.65
CA VAL A 337 6.70 17.10 13.89
C VAL A 337 7.55 18.33 13.60
N ASP A 338 7.55 19.27 14.56
CA ASP A 338 8.37 20.48 14.56
C ASP A 338 9.82 20.20 15.01
N SER A 339 10.62 21.25 15.11
CA SER A 339 11.99 21.20 15.60
C SER A 339 12.12 20.84 17.08
N ALA A 340 11.04 20.92 17.86
CA ALA A 340 10.98 20.48 19.25
C ALA A 340 10.45 19.03 19.38
N GLY A 341 10.12 18.34 18.28
CA GLY A 341 9.59 16.98 18.26
C GLY A 341 8.09 16.90 18.62
N ARG A 342 7.38 18.04 18.63
CA ARG A 342 5.94 18.08 18.88
C ARG A 342 5.19 17.90 17.58
N VAL A 343 4.07 17.20 17.62
CA VAL A 343 3.19 17.03 16.46
C VAL A 343 2.49 18.35 16.16
N ILE A 344 2.64 18.86 14.94
CA ILE A 344 2.01 20.10 14.47
C ILE A 344 0.84 19.84 13.52
N ALA A 345 0.73 18.61 12.97
CA ALA A 345 -0.44 18.17 12.20
C ALA A 345 -0.38 16.66 11.96
N THR A 346 -1.49 16.04 11.53
CA THR A 346 -1.58 14.63 11.13
C THR A 346 -1.96 14.54 9.65
N ILE A 347 -1.12 13.89 8.83
CA ILE A 347 -1.35 13.74 7.39
C ILE A 347 -2.60 12.91 7.11
N PHE A 348 -3.38 13.28 6.09
CA PHE A 348 -4.52 12.47 5.65
C PHE A 348 -4.66 12.34 4.13
N GLY A 349 -3.93 13.07 3.32
CA GLY A 349 -4.03 12.93 1.88
C GLY A 349 -3.02 13.76 1.11
N ALA A 350 -2.84 13.40 -0.16
CA ALA A 350 -2.01 14.12 -1.12
C ALA A 350 -2.86 15.08 -1.96
N ARG A 351 -2.24 16.14 -2.49
CA ARG A 351 -2.88 17.08 -3.41
C ARG A 351 -2.80 16.55 -4.83
N GLU A 352 -3.89 16.64 -5.58
CA GLU A 352 -3.93 16.25 -6.99
C GLU A 352 -2.93 17.04 -7.83
N GLY A 353 -2.15 16.32 -8.64
CA GLY A 353 -1.20 16.92 -9.59
C GLY A 353 0.05 17.56 -8.95
N SER A 354 0.33 17.27 -7.69
CA SER A 354 1.56 17.72 -7.01
C SER A 354 1.96 16.74 -5.89
N ASP A 355 3.18 16.89 -5.41
CA ASP A 355 3.70 16.13 -4.25
C ASP A 355 3.23 16.73 -2.91
N ASP A 356 2.50 17.85 -2.92
CA ASP A 356 1.98 18.51 -1.73
C ASP A 356 0.89 17.66 -1.05
N GLY A 357 0.57 17.98 0.20
CA GLY A 357 -0.42 17.25 0.96
C GLY A 357 -1.30 18.13 1.84
N TYR A 358 -2.19 17.42 2.52
CA TYR A 358 -3.10 18.01 3.49
C TYR A 358 -3.03 17.25 4.81
N ALA A 359 -3.17 18.01 5.89
CA ALA A 359 -3.13 17.49 7.24
C ALA A 359 -4.33 17.96 8.06
N VAL A 360 -4.69 17.15 9.04
CA VAL A 360 -5.70 17.44 10.05
C VAL A 360 -5.09 18.33 11.14
N PRO A 361 -5.75 19.45 11.54
CA PRO A 361 -5.33 20.25 12.66
C PRO A 361 -5.38 19.50 14.00
N ASN A 362 -4.42 19.76 14.88
CA ASN A 362 -4.30 19.08 16.18
C ASN A 362 -5.54 19.24 17.10
N GLY A 363 -6.26 20.34 17.00
CA GLY A 363 -7.51 20.50 17.75
C GLY A 363 -8.56 19.43 17.46
N LYS A 364 -8.55 18.83 16.24
CA LYS A 364 -9.42 17.71 15.89
C LYS A 364 -8.94 16.40 16.54
N VAL A 365 -7.63 16.19 16.56
CA VAL A 365 -7.02 15.03 17.23
C VAL A 365 -7.25 15.13 18.74
N ALA A 366 -7.03 16.28 19.34
CA ALA A 366 -7.27 16.49 20.77
C ALA A 366 -8.73 16.22 21.18
N ASN A 367 -9.69 16.68 20.35
CA ASN A 367 -11.11 16.39 20.56
C ASN A 367 -11.40 14.87 20.45
N ALA A 368 -10.79 14.18 19.48
CA ALA A 368 -10.97 12.75 19.34
C ALA A 368 -10.38 11.97 20.53
N VAL A 369 -9.24 12.41 21.07
CA VAL A 369 -8.63 11.84 22.30
C VAL A 369 -9.55 12.08 23.51
N ALA A 370 -10.08 13.28 23.69
CA ALA A 370 -11.00 13.60 24.79
C ALA A 370 -12.30 12.77 24.74
N ASN A 371 -12.73 12.37 23.54
CA ASN A 371 -13.92 11.54 23.31
C ASN A 371 -13.59 10.02 23.22
N ALA A 372 -12.37 9.61 23.55
CA ALA A 372 -12.01 8.20 23.54
C ALA A 372 -12.78 7.42 24.62
N GLY A 373 -13.58 6.47 24.18
CA GLY A 373 -14.50 5.71 25.03
C GLY A 373 -14.25 4.20 25.01
N PRO A 374 -15.33 3.41 25.14
CA PRO A 374 -15.28 1.96 24.91
C PRO A 374 -14.99 1.66 23.42
N PRO A 375 -14.53 0.45 23.10
CA PRO A 375 -14.36 0.00 21.73
C PRO A 375 -15.65 0.16 20.92
N LEU A 376 -15.49 0.60 19.68
CA LEU A 376 -16.60 0.76 18.73
C LEU A 376 -16.27 0.06 17.40
N GLU A 377 -17.30 -0.39 16.72
CA GLU A 377 -17.18 -0.94 15.37
C GLU A 377 -17.35 0.16 14.34
N THR A 378 -16.60 0.08 13.26
CA THR A 378 -16.67 1.03 12.15
C THR A 378 -17.26 0.36 10.92
N ALA A 379 -18.13 1.07 10.21
CA ALA A 379 -18.72 0.56 8.99
C ALA A 379 -17.69 0.50 7.84
N CYS A 380 -17.95 -0.37 6.87
CA CYS A 380 -17.22 -0.38 5.61
C CYS A 380 -17.44 0.92 4.83
N VAL A 381 -16.39 1.38 4.16
CA VAL A 381 -16.50 2.47 3.18
C VAL A 381 -17.40 1.98 2.05
N ALA A 382 -18.57 2.60 1.89
CA ALA A 382 -19.44 2.33 0.74
C ALA A 382 -18.75 2.87 -0.52
N ARG A 383 -18.39 1.98 -1.44
CA ARG A 383 -17.86 2.33 -2.76
C ARG A 383 -18.97 2.47 -3.77
#